data_e79f38bef12c2cd93928e78ad61ee483
#
_entry.id   e79f38bef12c2cd93928e78ad61ee483
#
_cell.length_a   1.000
_cell.length_b   1.000
_cell.length_c   1.000
_cell.angle_alpha   90.00
_cell.angle_beta   90.00
_cell.angle_gamma   90.00
#
_symmetry.space_group_name_H-M   'P 1'
#
loop_
_entity.id
_entity.type
_entity.pdbx_description
1 polymer ?
#
loop_
_entity_poly.entity_id
_entity_poly.type
_entity_poly.pdbx_seq_one_letter_code
_entity_poly.pdbx_strand_id
1 'polypeptide(L)'
;MAPRKPRILHISEPRQVRALRTPLRQDILQAMSLLEAASVKELATALGRAPASLYYHIHELENAGLVRKRTVRRSGTKAETVYESAAEQIRIDRAKRTKGFVDALTDLHKATLSQATREVTAALHARSGGDAPDNSLMLVRLSARLSGADVKAARRMLDELAAFISEHDRVGNREAFSFTAAIAKLP
;
A
#
# COMPACT_ATOMS: atom_id res chain seq x y z
N MET A 1 -27.95 10.01 0.20
CA MET A 1 -27.08 9.24 -0.73
C MET A 1 -25.65 9.71 -0.50
N ALA A 2 -24.75 8.84 -0.06
CA ALA A 2 -23.35 9.23 0.12
C ALA A 2 -22.74 9.60 -1.24
N PRO A 3 -21.90 10.63 -1.33
CA PRO A 3 -21.26 11.02 -2.58
C PRO A 3 -20.41 9.88 -3.11
N ARG A 4 -20.56 9.57 -4.40
CA ARG A 4 -19.77 8.54 -5.06
C ARG A 4 -18.28 8.89 -4.94
N LYS A 5 -17.45 7.94 -4.50
CA LYS A 5 -16.02 8.19 -4.38
C LYS A 5 -15.38 8.38 -5.76
N PRO A 6 -14.42 9.29 -5.92
CA PRO A 6 -13.73 9.49 -7.19
C PRO A 6 -12.96 8.22 -7.57
N ARG A 7 -12.82 7.98 -8.89
CA ARG A 7 -12.07 6.83 -9.39
C ARG A 7 -10.59 6.93 -9.02
N ILE A 8 -9.99 8.11 -9.15
CA ILE A 8 -8.58 8.34 -8.84
C ILE A 8 -8.45 9.59 -7.99
N LEU A 9 -7.70 9.48 -6.89
CA LEU A 9 -7.22 10.61 -6.08
C LEU A 9 -5.73 10.80 -6.37
N HIS A 10 -5.38 11.96 -6.93
CA HIS A 10 -3.98 12.37 -7.07
C HIS A 10 -3.52 13.08 -5.79
N ILE A 11 -2.62 12.47 -5.04
CA ILE A 11 -2.02 13.09 -3.87
C ILE A 11 -0.90 14.04 -4.30
N SER A 12 -1.02 15.30 -3.90
CA SER A 12 -0.10 16.37 -4.25
C SER A 12 0.43 17.14 -3.05
N GLU A 13 -0.08 16.83 -1.85
CA GLU A 13 0.31 17.49 -0.61
C GLU A 13 1.33 16.66 0.16
N PRO A 14 2.40 17.30 0.73
CA PRO A 14 3.41 16.59 1.52
C PRO A 14 2.82 15.79 2.69
N ARG A 15 1.75 16.29 3.33
CA ARG A 15 1.06 15.60 4.43
C ARG A 15 0.47 14.25 4.00
N GLN A 16 -0.10 14.18 2.79
CA GLN A 16 -0.67 12.97 2.24
C GLN A 16 0.41 11.91 1.99
N VAL A 17 1.54 12.34 1.41
CA VAL A 17 2.69 11.46 1.18
C VAL A 17 3.26 10.96 2.50
N ARG A 18 3.40 11.83 3.51
CA ARG A 18 3.88 11.43 4.85
C ARG A 18 2.94 10.44 5.53
N ALA A 19 1.64 10.56 5.30
CA ALA A 19 0.69 9.58 5.83
C ALA A 19 0.95 8.16 5.30
N LEU A 20 1.47 8.01 4.09
CA LEU A 20 1.80 6.72 3.49
C LEU A 20 3.17 6.15 3.92
N ARG A 21 3.99 6.90 4.67
CA ARG A 21 5.32 6.45 5.09
C ARG A 21 5.31 5.18 5.97
N THR A 22 4.23 4.96 6.70
CA THR A 22 4.10 3.80 7.58
C THR A 22 3.50 2.63 6.80
N PRO A 23 4.18 1.48 6.68
CA PRO A 23 3.69 0.32 5.93
C PRO A 23 2.27 -0.09 6.34
N LEU A 24 1.98 -0.17 7.63
CA LEU A 24 0.65 -0.51 8.12
C LEU A 24 -0.46 0.40 7.57
N ARG A 25 -0.19 1.68 7.27
CA ARG A 25 -1.17 2.56 6.65
C ARG A 25 -1.41 2.23 5.18
N GLN A 26 -0.39 1.73 4.49
CA GLN A 26 -0.54 1.21 3.12
C GLN A 26 -1.38 -0.07 3.14
N ASP A 27 -1.10 -0.98 4.08
CA ASP A 27 -1.87 -2.22 4.27
C ASP A 27 -3.35 -1.93 4.59
N ILE A 28 -3.63 -0.93 5.45
CA ILE A 28 -5.00 -0.48 5.75
C ILE A 28 -5.71 0.00 4.49
N LEU A 29 -5.06 0.83 3.66
CA LEU A 29 -5.66 1.31 2.41
C LEU A 29 -5.90 0.17 1.42
N GLN A 30 -5.00 -0.78 1.33
CA GLN A 30 -5.17 -1.97 0.48
C GLN A 30 -6.34 -2.83 0.98
N ALA A 31 -6.42 -3.13 2.27
CA ALA A 31 -7.55 -3.85 2.85
C ALA A 31 -8.88 -3.13 2.62
N MET A 32 -8.91 -1.79 2.75
CA MET A 32 -10.11 -0.99 2.44
C MET A 32 -10.46 -1.01 0.95
N SER A 33 -9.50 -1.19 0.05
CA SER A 33 -9.78 -1.35 -1.39
C SER A 33 -10.48 -2.67 -1.68
N LEU A 34 -10.07 -3.75 -0.99
CA LEU A 34 -10.65 -5.09 -1.14
C LEU A 34 -12.03 -5.21 -0.50
N LEU A 35 -12.21 -4.62 0.69
CA LEU A 35 -13.45 -4.68 1.47
C LEU A 35 -14.45 -3.59 1.07
N GLU A 36 -14.08 -2.66 0.17
CA GLU A 36 -14.80 -1.45 -0.24
C GLU A 36 -15.09 -0.49 0.92
N ALA A 37 -15.56 -1.00 2.05
CA ALA A 37 -15.78 -0.26 3.30
C ALA A 37 -15.73 -1.23 4.48
N ALA A 38 -15.07 -0.84 5.56
CA ALA A 38 -14.86 -1.69 6.72
C ALA A 38 -14.84 -0.90 8.04
N SER A 39 -15.28 -1.56 9.10
CA SER A 39 -15.05 -1.10 10.47
C SER A 39 -13.61 -1.40 10.90
N VAL A 40 -13.19 -0.78 12.00
CA VAL A 40 -11.86 -1.05 12.58
C VAL A 40 -11.66 -2.52 12.93
N LYS A 41 -12.73 -3.21 13.36
CA LYS A 41 -12.66 -4.64 13.68
C LYS A 41 -12.46 -5.51 12.45
N GLU A 42 -13.20 -5.23 11.36
CA GLU A 42 -13.07 -5.96 10.10
C GLU A 42 -11.67 -5.78 9.51
N LEU A 43 -11.12 -4.55 9.56
CA LEU A 43 -9.74 -4.28 9.16
C LEU A 43 -8.72 -5.01 10.05
N ALA A 44 -8.96 -5.04 11.37
CA ALA A 44 -8.09 -5.74 12.31
C ALA A 44 -8.04 -7.25 12.02
N THR A 45 -9.20 -7.83 11.73
CA THR A 45 -9.30 -9.26 11.32
C THR A 45 -8.57 -9.50 10.01
N ALA A 46 -8.81 -8.67 8.98
CA ALA A 46 -8.19 -8.81 7.67
C ALA A 46 -6.65 -8.67 7.72
N LEU A 47 -6.14 -7.82 8.61
CA LEU A 47 -4.71 -7.54 8.75
C LEU A 47 -4.01 -8.40 9.83
N GLY A 48 -4.75 -9.27 10.55
CA GLY A 48 -4.19 -10.05 11.65
C GLY A 48 -3.65 -9.17 12.80
N ARG A 49 -4.32 -8.05 13.11
CA ARG A 49 -3.88 -7.06 14.10
C ARG A 49 -4.92 -6.82 15.18
N ALA A 50 -4.48 -6.32 16.33
CA ALA A 50 -5.40 -5.88 17.37
C ALA A 50 -6.11 -4.58 16.92
N PRO A 51 -7.46 -4.44 17.10
CA PRO A 51 -8.19 -3.23 16.71
C PRO A 51 -7.60 -1.95 17.31
N ALA A 52 -7.13 -2.01 18.55
CA ALA A 52 -6.54 -0.87 19.26
C ALA A 52 -5.33 -0.27 18.54
N SER A 53 -4.55 -1.10 17.82
CA SER A 53 -3.37 -0.65 17.07
C SER A 53 -3.72 0.10 15.78
N LEU A 54 -4.96 -0.01 15.28
CA LEU A 54 -5.35 0.59 14.00
C LEU A 54 -5.96 1.98 14.14
N TYR A 55 -6.56 2.34 15.27
CA TYR A 55 -7.27 3.62 15.44
C TYR A 55 -6.41 4.83 15.11
N TYR A 56 -5.20 4.88 15.65
CA TYR A 56 -4.26 5.97 15.35
C TYR A 56 -3.95 6.07 13.85
N HIS A 57 -3.71 4.94 13.20
CA HIS A 57 -3.36 4.92 11.78
C HIS A 57 -4.52 5.32 10.88
N ILE A 58 -5.74 4.88 11.20
CA ILE A 58 -6.96 5.28 10.48
C ILE A 58 -7.21 6.77 10.65
N HIS A 59 -7.07 7.31 11.86
CA HIS A 59 -7.20 8.74 12.11
C HIS A 59 -6.19 9.58 11.32
N GLU A 60 -4.94 9.14 11.25
CA GLU A 60 -3.91 9.80 10.45
C GLU A 60 -4.22 9.79 8.95
N LEU A 61 -4.76 8.68 8.44
CA LEU A 61 -5.23 8.57 7.05
C LEU A 61 -6.46 9.47 6.80
N GLU A 62 -7.38 9.54 7.76
CA GLU A 62 -8.55 10.43 7.72
C GLU A 62 -8.11 11.90 7.70
N ASN A 63 -7.19 12.30 8.58
CA ASN A 63 -6.62 13.66 8.62
C ASN A 63 -5.91 14.04 7.32
N ALA A 64 -5.28 13.06 6.66
CA ALA A 64 -4.66 13.27 5.35
C ALA A 64 -5.66 13.27 4.19
N GLY A 65 -6.93 12.99 4.44
CA GLY A 65 -7.98 12.89 3.41
C GLY A 65 -7.84 11.66 2.51
N LEU A 66 -7.18 10.61 2.97
CA LEU A 66 -7.01 9.35 2.24
C LEU A 66 -8.07 8.31 2.61
N VAL A 67 -8.70 8.48 3.78
CA VAL A 67 -9.79 7.67 4.32
C VAL A 67 -10.90 8.61 4.76
N ARG A 68 -12.15 8.16 4.68
CA ARG A 68 -13.30 8.90 5.19
C ARG A 68 -14.28 7.98 5.90
N LYS A 69 -15.06 8.53 6.81
CA LYS A 69 -16.21 7.86 7.41
C LYS A 69 -17.31 7.72 6.37
N ARG A 70 -17.82 6.52 6.16
CA ARG A 70 -18.93 6.26 5.24
C ARG A 70 -20.27 6.27 5.96
N THR A 71 -20.38 5.55 7.06
CA THR A 71 -21.60 5.39 7.83
C THR A 71 -21.29 4.92 9.24
N VAL A 72 -22.31 4.92 10.08
CA VAL A 72 -22.30 4.25 11.38
C VAL A 72 -23.26 3.07 11.29
N ARG A 73 -22.75 1.87 11.50
CA ARG A 73 -23.51 0.63 11.49
C ARG A 73 -23.75 0.17 12.94
N ARG A 74 -24.95 -0.29 13.26
CA ARG A 74 -25.21 -0.92 14.55
C ARG A 74 -24.84 -2.39 14.47
N SER A 75 -23.92 -2.82 15.34
CA SER A 75 -23.57 -4.22 15.55
C SER A 75 -23.95 -4.58 16.98
N GLY A 76 -25.14 -5.18 17.14
CA GLY A 76 -25.74 -5.39 18.45
C GLY A 76 -26.10 -4.07 19.13
N THR A 77 -25.68 -3.91 20.38
CA THR A 77 -25.91 -2.70 21.20
C THR A 77 -24.90 -1.56 20.92
N LYS A 78 -23.85 -1.79 20.14
CA LYS A 78 -22.78 -0.81 19.90
C LYS A 78 -22.87 -0.21 18.50
N ALA A 79 -22.69 1.10 18.41
CA ALA A 79 -22.50 1.81 17.16
C ALA A 79 -21.05 1.62 16.68
N GLU A 80 -20.87 1.22 15.44
CA GLU A 80 -19.56 0.97 14.83
C GLU A 80 -19.38 1.87 13.61
N THR A 81 -18.31 2.66 13.60
CA THR A 81 -17.97 3.52 12.47
C THR A 81 -17.37 2.66 11.36
N VAL A 82 -17.90 2.80 10.15
CA VAL A 82 -17.40 2.18 8.93
C VAL A 82 -16.64 3.23 8.12
N TYR A 83 -15.44 2.87 7.71
CA TYR A 83 -14.54 3.70 6.92
C TYR A 83 -14.41 3.17 5.49
N GLU A 84 -14.07 4.04 4.58
CA GLU A 84 -13.73 3.68 3.20
C GLU A 84 -12.54 4.51 2.71
N SER A 85 -11.82 4.00 1.71
CA SER A 85 -10.81 4.78 0.99
C SER A 85 -11.47 6.00 0.31
N ALA A 86 -10.78 7.13 0.32
CA ALA A 86 -11.27 8.37 -0.31
C ALA A 86 -11.44 8.25 -1.84
N ALA A 87 -10.78 7.28 -2.49
CA ALA A 87 -10.90 6.98 -3.91
C ALA A 87 -10.74 5.47 -4.16
N GLU A 88 -11.08 5.00 -5.37
CA GLU A 88 -10.82 3.63 -5.80
C GLU A 88 -9.31 3.39 -5.95
N GLN A 89 -8.59 4.40 -6.45
CA GLN A 89 -7.14 4.38 -6.59
C GLN A 89 -6.54 5.66 -6.03
N ILE A 90 -5.42 5.53 -5.32
CA ILE A 90 -4.62 6.65 -4.85
C ILE A 90 -3.32 6.67 -5.65
N ARG A 91 -3.04 7.78 -6.32
CA ARG A 91 -1.84 7.95 -7.13
C ARG A 91 -1.04 9.17 -6.68
N ILE A 92 0.27 9.06 -6.66
CA ILE A 92 1.17 10.17 -6.35
C ILE A 92 1.29 11.06 -7.58
N ASP A 93 1.06 12.37 -7.42
CA ASP A 93 1.28 13.36 -8.47
C ASP A 93 2.79 13.54 -8.70
N ARG A 94 3.31 12.89 -9.74
CA ARG A 94 4.74 12.91 -10.09
C ARG A 94 5.19 14.25 -10.70
N ALA A 95 4.28 15.17 -11.02
CA ALA A 95 4.61 16.49 -11.55
C ALA A 95 5.01 17.48 -10.44
N LYS A 96 4.57 17.26 -9.20
CA LYS A 96 4.94 18.10 -8.06
C LYS A 96 6.44 18.04 -7.75
N ARG A 97 7.03 19.23 -7.58
CA ARG A 97 8.49 19.40 -7.35
C ARG A 97 8.79 20.37 -6.21
N THR A 98 7.82 20.72 -5.37
CA THR A 98 8.13 21.52 -4.17
C THR A 98 9.08 20.74 -3.27
N LYS A 99 10.01 21.44 -2.63
CA LYS A 99 11.00 20.81 -1.73
C LYS A 99 10.33 19.89 -0.70
N GLY A 100 9.30 20.39 0.01
CA GLY A 100 8.61 19.59 1.02
C GLY A 100 7.90 18.34 0.47
N PHE A 101 7.48 18.34 -0.79
CA PHE A 101 6.90 17.17 -1.44
C PHE A 101 7.98 16.15 -1.84
N VAL A 102 9.12 16.62 -2.37
CA VAL A 102 10.27 15.77 -2.71
C VAL A 102 10.86 15.13 -1.46
N ASP A 103 11.00 15.89 -0.36
CA ASP A 103 11.47 15.37 0.93
C ASP A 103 10.51 14.28 1.45
N ALA A 104 9.21 14.51 1.42
CA ALA A 104 8.20 13.52 1.84
C ALA A 104 8.23 12.25 0.97
N LEU A 105 8.42 12.38 -0.34
CA LEU A 105 8.60 11.24 -1.25
C LEU A 105 9.88 10.46 -0.93
N THR A 106 10.97 11.17 -0.67
CA THR A 106 12.25 10.55 -0.30
C THR A 106 12.09 9.71 0.97
N ASP A 107 11.42 10.25 1.98
CA ASP A 107 11.15 9.54 3.23
C ASP A 107 10.22 8.33 3.02
N LEU A 108 9.20 8.45 2.17
CA LEU A 108 8.32 7.35 1.79
C LEU A 108 9.11 6.22 1.13
N HIS A 109 9.93 6.54 0.12
CA HIS A 109 10.72 5.54 -0.60
C HIS A 109 11.76 4.86 0.31
N LYS A 110 12.43 5.63 1.19
CA LYS A 110 13.34 5.05 2.20
C LYS A 110 12.61 4.05 3.11
N ALA A 111 11.43 4.41 3.60
CA ALA A 111 10.63 3.54 4.46
C ALA A 111 10.20 2.27 3.73
N THR A 112 9.73 2.38 2.48
CA THR A 112 9.33 1.25 1.64
C THR A 112 10.50 0.29 1.39
N LEU A 113 11.67 0.81 1.00
CA LEU A 113 12.85 -0.02 0.76
C LEU A 113 13.37 -0.67 2.05
N SER A 114 13.31 0.03 3.19
CA SER A 114 13.66 -0.54 4.49
C SER A 114 12.71 -1.67 4.88
N GLN A 115 11.43 -1.54 4.58
CA GLN A 115 10.46 -2.62 4.81
C GLN A 115 10.76 -3.82 3.93
N ALA A 116 10.96 -3.62 2.62
CA ALA A 116 11.33 -4.68 1.69
C ALA A 116 12.60 -5.43 2.14
N THR A 117 13.61 -4.69 2.63
CA THR A 117 14.83 -5.30 3.18
C THR A 117 14.53 -6.20 4.37
N ARG A 118 13.67 -5.76 5.31
CA ARG A 118 13.27 -6.59 6.47
C ARG A 118 12.54 -7.86 6.03
N GLU A 119 11.62 -7.76 5.08
CA GLU A 119 10.83 -8.88 4.56
C GLU A 119 11.71 -9.90 3.84
N VAL A 120 12.61 -9.45 2.97
CA VAL A 120 13.61 -10.30 2.30
C VAL A 120 14.51 -10.98 3.32
N THR A 121 15.00 -10.25 4.32
CA THR A 121 15.85 -10.82 5.37
C THR A 121 15.10 -11.87 6.20
N ALA A 122 13.86 -11.60 6.56
CA ALA A 122 13.01 -12.56 7.28
C ALA A 122 12.76 -13.83 6.45
N ALA A 123 12.46 -13.69 5.15
CA ALA A 123 12.28 -14.82 4.25
C ALA A 123 13.56 -15.66 4.12
N LEU A 124 14.73 -15.03 4.02
CA LEU A 124 16.03 -15.74 4.00
C LEU A 124 16.28 -16.52 5.28
N HIS A 125 15.98 -15.94 6.45
CA HIS A 125 16.16 -16.64 7.73
C HIS A 125 15.17 -17.78 7.94
N ALA A 126 13.93 -17.64 7.46
CA ALA A 126 12.94 -18.71 7.53
C ALA A 126 13.34 -19.95 6.71
N ARG A 127 14.20 -19.79 5.70
CA ARG A 127 14.69 -20.87 4.81
C ARG A 127 15.79 -21.76 5.42
N SER A 128 16.33 -21.41 6.56
CA SER A 128 17.53 -22.08 7.12
C SER A 128 17.31 -23.53 7.57
N GLY A 129 16.27 -24.25 7.12
CA GLY A 129 15.92 -25.60 7.58
C GLY A 129 15.35 -26.59 6.56
N GLY A 130 15.37 -26.34 5.24
CA GLY A 130 14.74 -27.27 4.28
C GLY A 130 15.40 -27.34 2.91
N ASP A 131 15.47 -28.56 2.33
CA ASP A 131 16.10 -28.89 1.03
C ASP A 131 15.19 -28.67 -0.21
N ALA A 132 13.98 -28.13 -0.08
CA ALA A 132 13.09 -27.93 -1.20
C ALA A 132 13.39 -26.64 -1.98
N PRO A 133 13.33 -26.63 -3.32
CA PRO A 133 13.40 -25.40 -4.10
C PRO A 133 12.24 -24.49 -3.70
N ASP A 134 12.58 -23.40 -3.03
CA ASP A 134 11.62 -22.47 -2.48
C ASP A 134 11.46 -21.27 -3.43
N ASN A 135 10.28 -21.12 -4.01
CA ASN A 135 9.90 -19.97 -4.83
C ASN A 135 9.44 -18.76 -3.99
N SER A 136 9.66 -18.78 -2.67
CA SER A 136 9.19 -17.72 -1.76
C SER A 136 9.97 -16.42 -1.88
N LEU A 137 11.17 -16.44 -2.50
CA LEU A 137 12.01 -15.26 -2.63
C LEU A 137 12.63 -15.13 -4.02
N MET A 138 12.40 -13.99 -4.64
CA MET A 138 13.10 -13.57 -5.86
C MET A 138 13.63 -12.15 -5.68
N LEU A 139 14.93 -11.96 -5.85
CA LEU A 139 15.56 -10.65 -5.85
C LEU A 139 16.30 -10.43 -7.17
N VAL A 140 15.94 -9.40 -7.91
CA VAL A 140 16.58 -9.04 -9.18
C VAL A 140 17.05 -7.58 -9.12
N ARG A 141 18.32 -7.36 -9.48
CA ARG A 141 18.87 -6.02 -9.70
C ARG A 141 19.56 -5.99 -11.06
N LEU A 142 19.05 -5.12 -11.93
CA LEU A 142 19.60 -4.91 -13.28
C LEU A 142 20.00 -3.46 -13.46
N SER A 143 21.08 -3.23 -14.21
CA SER A 143 21.46 -1.91 -14.70
C SER A 143 21.57 -1.98 -16.21
N ALA A 144 20.83 -1.14 -16.92
CA ALA A 144 20.76 -1.14 -18.37
C ALA A 144 20.67 0.28 -18.92
N ARG A 145 21.16 0.46 -20.14
CA ARG A 145 20.95 1.69 -20.92
C ARG A 145 19.68 1.51 -21.75
N LEU A 146 18.64 2.27 -21.41
CA LEU A 146 17.31 2.16 -22.01
C LEU A 146 16.96 3.46 -22.74
N SER A 147 16.29 3.32 -23.87
CA SER A 147 15.62 4.45 -24.52
C SER A 147 14.41 4.95 -23.71
N GLY A 148 13.92 6.16 -24.01
CA GLY A 148 12.70 6.66 -23.39
C GLY A 148 11.46 5.77 -23.69
N ALA A 149 11.44 5.09 -24.84
CA ALA A 149 10.39 4.14 -25.21
C ALA A 149 10.47 2.87 -24.33
N ASP A 150 11.68 2.33 -24.12
CA ASP A 150 11.90 1.14 -23.29
C ASP A 150 11.53 1.40 -21.82
N VAL A 151 11.89 2.57 -21.29
CA VAL A 151 11.50 2.96 -19.92
C VAL A 151 9.98 3.06 -19.80
N LYS A 152 9.27 3.58 -20.82
CA LYS A 152 7.79 3.61 -20.82
C LYS A 152 7.23 2.20 -20.88
N ALA A 153 7.80 1.30 -21.68
CA ALA A 153 7.40 -0.10 -21.78
C ALA A 153 7.60 -0.82 -20.44
N ALA A 154 8.77 -0.70 -19.83
CA ALA A 154 9.06 -1.30 -18.53
C ALA A 154 8.09 -0.81 -17.41
N ARG A 155 7.72 0.48 -17.44
CA ARG A 155 6.71 1.02 -16.51
C ARG A 155 5.33 0.39 -16.71
N ARG A 156 4.90 0.21 -17.97
CA ARG A 156 3.63 -0.48 -18.25
C ARG A 156 3.63 -1.91 -17.71
N MET A 157 4.70 -2.66 -17.93
CA MET A 157 4.85 -4.01 -17.38
C MET A 157 4.74 -4.06 -15.86
N LEU A 158 5.33 -3.07 -15.16
CA LEU A 158 5.18 -2.97 -13.70
C LEU A 158 3.75 -2.60 -13.27
N ASP A 159 3.09 -1.71 -14.01
CA ASP A 159 1.68 -1.36 -13.74
C ASP A 159 0.76 -2.56 -13.99
N GLU A 160 0.99 -3.35 -15.05
CA GLU A 160 0.28 -4.59 -15.37
C GLU A 160 0.49 -5.66 -14.29
N LEU A 161 1.73 -5.84 -13.83
CA LEU A 161 2.04 -6.76 -12.74
C LEU A 161 1.38 -6.33 -11.42
N ALA A 162 1.39 -5.06 -11.09
CA ALA A 162 0.71 -4.53 -9.91
C ALA A 162 -0.81 -4.75 -9.98
N ALA A 163 -1.41 -4.55 -11.16
CA ALA A 163 -2.83 -4.85 -11.40
C ALA A 163 -3.13 -6.34 -11.21
N PHE A 164 -2.32 -7.21 -11.83
CA PHE A 164 -2.45 -8.67 -11.68
C PHE A 164 -2.41 -9.11 -10.22
N ILE A 165 -1.44 -8.61 -9.44
CA ILE A 165 -1.32 -8.93 -8.01
C ILE A 165 -2.57 -8.47 -7.25
N SER A 166 -3.03 -7.22 -7.50
CA SER A 166 -4.21 -6.67 -6.84
C SER A 166 -5.50 -7.44 -7.18
N GLU A 167 -5.64 -7.88 -8.43
CA GLU A 167 -6.81 -8.67 -8.87
C GLU A 167 -6.84 -10.07 -8.29
N HIS A 168 -5.66 -10.63 -7.94
CA HIS A 168 -5.51 -11.97 -7.38
C HIS A 168 -5.34 -11.97 -5.86
N ASP A 169 -5.28 -10.80 -5.23
CA ASP A 169 -5.29 -10.67 -3.77
C ASP A 169 -6.65 -11.15 -3.23
N ARG A 170 -6.62 -12.15 -2.36
CA ARG A 170 -7.81 -12.74 -1.75
C ARG A 170 -7.59 -12.92 -0.25
N VAL A 171 -8.53 -12.41 0.52
CA VAL A 171 -8.59 -12.69 1.97
C VAL A 171 -8.88 -14.17 2.16
N GLY A 172 -8.06 -14.88 2.94
CA GLY A 172 -8.25 -16.30 3.22
C GLY A 172 -6.95 -17.01 3.61
N ASN A 173 -6.98 -18.35 3.54
CA ASN A 173 -5.87 -19.20 3.96
C ASN A 173 -4.80 -19.34 2.85
N ARG A 174 -4.28 -18.21 2.34
CA ARG A 174 -3.19 -18.16 1.35
C ARG A 174 -1.94 -17.54 1.98
N GLU A 175 -0.79 -17.94 1.48
CA GLU A 175 0.48 -17.32 1.86
C GLU A 175 0.54 -15.86 1.41
N ALA A 176 1.06 -14.99 2.27
CA ALA A 176 1.22 -13.58 1.97
C ALA A 176 2.57 -13.32 1.31
N PHE A 177 2.55 -12.65 0.17
CA PHE A 177 3.75 -12.20 -0.54
C PHE A 177 3.84 -10.69 -0.56
N SER A 178 5.04 -10.16 -0.34
CA SER A 178 5.33 -8.73 -0.52
C SER A 178 6.01 -8.52 -1.88
N PHE A 179 5.57 -7.49 -2.61
CA PHE A 179 6.13 -7.13 -3.89
C PHE A 179 6.59 -5.68 -3.89
N THR A 180 7.87 -5.45 -4.11
CA THR A 180 8.45 -4.12 -4.21
C THR A 180 9.31 -3.99 -5.47
N ALA A 181 8.99 -3.03 -6.32
CA ALA A 181 9.74 -2.73 -7.53
C ALA A 181 10.06 -1.24 -7.65
N ALA A 182 11.21 -0.91 -8.20
CA ALA A 182 11.62 0.47 -8.45
C ALA A 182 12.36 0.60 -9.79
N ILE A 183 12.04 1.67 -10.54
CA ILE A 183 12.83 2.12 -11.69
C ILE A 183 13.35 3.52 -11.38
N ALA A 184 14.68 3.70 -11.37
CA ALA A 184 15.33 4.98 -11.19
C ALA A 184 16.29 5.27 -12.34
N LYS A 185 16.29 6.52 -12.80
CA LYS A 185 17.36 7.01 -13.68
C LYS A 185 18.61 7.22 -12.82
N LEU A 186 19.70 6.58 -13.20
CA LEU A 186 20.98 6.81 -12.55
C LEU A 186 21.57 8.17 -12.97
N PRO A 187 22.31 8.84 -12.07
CA PRO A 187 22.99 10.10 -12.38
C PRO A 187 24.04 9.96 -13.46
#